data_83aabb4bb9b66da6289a8047685e8342
#
_entry.id   83aabb4bb9b66da6289a8047685e8342
#
_cell.length_a   1.000
_cell.length_b   1.000
_cell.length_c   1.000
_cell.angle_alpha   90.00
_cell.angle_beta   90.00
_cell.angle_gamma   90.00
#
_symmetry.space_group_name_H-M   'P 1'
#
loop_
_entity.id
_entity.type
_entity.pdbx_description
1 polymer ?
#
loop_
_entity_poly.entity_id
_entity_poly.type
_entity_poly.pdbx_seq_one_letter_code
_entity_poly.pdbx_strand_id
1 'polypeptide(L)'
;MANWQQIEPLADITADLPRFSDALQRFTARLGLEIAGLDADHISLRCHQNTTAERWRRGLEQCGTLLSENMINGRPICLFKLTEPVCVAHWRFHIVELPWPGEKRYPHEGWEHIEIVLPGDPEIGRAHV
;
A
#
# COMPACT_ATOMS: atom_id res chain seq x y z
N MET A 1 -11.70 -15.78 -4.35
CA MET A 1 -10.39 -15.56 -3.75
C MET A 1 -10.55 -15.21 -2.28
N ALA A 2 -9.57 -15.55 -1.48
CA ALA A 2 -9.60 -15.28 -0.04
C ALA A 2 -9.42 -13.78 0.23
N ASN A 3 -9.90 -13.36 1.41
CA ASN A 3 -9.63 -12.03 1.94
C ASN A 3 -8.15 -11.95 2.31
N TRP A 4 -7.49 -10.85 1.95
CA TRP A 4 -6.05 -10.68 2.19
C TRP A 4 -5.67 -10.84 3.67
N GLN A 5 -6.56 -10.49 4.59
CA GLN A 5 -6.32 -10.59 6.02
C GLN A 5 -6.29 -12.05 6.54
N GLN A 6 -6.73 -12.99 5.74
CA GLN A 6 -6.76 -14.42 6.08
C GLN A 6 -5.58 -15.18 5.48
N ILE A 7 -4.72 -14.52 4.74
CA ILE A 7 -3.60 -15.13 4.04
C ILE A 7 -2.38 -15.14 4.96
N GLU A 8 -1.91 -16.33 5.31
CA GLU A 8 -0.81 -16.49 6.28
C GLU A 8 0.46 -15.71 5.90
N PRO A 9 0.96 -15.75 4.65
CA PRO A 9 2.15 -14.98 4.28
C PRO A 9 2.01 -13.47 4.48
N LEU A 10 0.78 -12.98 4.68
CA LEU A 10 0.49 -11.55 4.88
C LEU A 10 0.16 -11.23 6.35
N ALA A 11 0.39 -12.15 7.28
CA ALA A 11 0.00 -11.97 8.69
C ALA A 11 0.67 -10.75 9.32
N ASP A 12 1.92 -10.48 8.98
CA ASP A 12 2.66 -9.34 9.52
C ASP A 12 2.06 -8.01 9.07
N ILE A 13 1.67 -7.88 7.81
CA ILE A 13 1.05 -6.63 7.35
C ILE A 13 -0.40 -6.51 7.80
N THR A 14 -1.09 -7.62 8.02
CA THR A 14 -2.41 -7.58 8.67
C THR A 14 -2.30 -7.00 10.07
N ALA A 15 -1.31 -7.44 10.84
CA ALA A 15 -1.08 -6.93 12.19
C ALA A 15 -0.60 -5.48 12.21
N ASP A 16 0.09 -5.03 11.17
CA ASP A 16 0.63 -3.67 11.07
C ASP A 16 -0.43 -2.62 10.70
N LEU A 17 -1.54 -3.04 10.09
CA LEU A 17 -2.51 -2.09 9.55
C LEU A 17 -3.07 -1.10 10.56
N PRO A 18 -3.44 -1.50 11.81
CA PRO A 18 -3.97 -0.54 12.78
C PRO A 18 -2.99 0.59 13.10
N ARG A 19 -1.69 0.28 13.21
CA ARG A 19 -0.66 1.31 13.45
C ARG A 19 -0.65 2.34 12.32
N PHE A 20 -0.67 1.85 11.08
CA PHE A 20 -0.63 2.72 9.91
C PHE A 20 -1.92 3.55 9.79
N SER A 21 -3.07 2.92 10.01
CA SER A 21 -4.36 3.62 9.97
C SER A 21 -4.42 4.74 11.02
N ASP A 22 -3.98 4.47 12.25
CA ASP A 22 -3.95 5.48 13.31
C ASP A 22 -3.00 6.62 12.98
N ALA A 23 -1.82 6.31 12.46
CA ALA A 23 -0.85 7.32 12.08
C ALA A 23 -1.40 8.22 10.98
N LEU A 24 -2.07 7.63 10.00
CA LEU A 24 -2.65 8.36 8.90
C LEU A 24 -3.80 9.26 9.36
N GLN A 25 -4.66 8.78 10.25
CA GLN A 25 -5.76 9.57 10.81
C GLN A 25 -5.22 10.77 11.58
N ARG A 26 -4.17 10.58 12.39
CA ARG A 26 -3.56 11.67 13.15
C ARG A 26 -2.90 12.70 12.23
N PHE A 27 -2.25 12.23 11.18
CA PHE A 27 -1.62 13.11 10.20
C PHE A 27 -2.65 13.99 9.49
N THR A 28 -3.73 13.39 8.99
CA THR A 28 -4.77 14.13 8.26
C THR A 28 -5.53 15.09 9.18
N ALA A 29 -5.77 14.69 10.43
CA ALA A 29 -6.41 15.56 11.42
C ALA A 29 -5.54 16.79 11.73
N ARG A 30 -4.22 16.57 11.84
CA ARG A 30 -3.28 17.66 12.13
C ARG A 30 -3.23 18.68 11.01
N LEU A 31 -3.37 18.22 9.76
CA LEU A 31 -3.37 19.12 8.61
C LEU A 31 -4.67 19.90 8.48
N GLY A 32 -5.75 19.43 9.09
CA GLY A 32 -7.06 20.08 8.99
C GLY A 32 -7.64 20.05 7.58
N LEU A 33 -7.22 19.10 6.76
CA LEU A 33 -7.65 19.02 5.37
C LEU A 33 -8.80 18.03 5.20
N GLU A 34 -9.75 18.40 4.33
CA GLU A 34 -10.87 17.55 3.97
C GLU A 34 -10.48 16.61 2.84
N ILE A 35 -9.61 15.65 3.14
CA ILE A 35 -9.14 14.71 2.13
C ILE A 35 -9.89 13.38 2.16
N ALA A 36 -10.78 13.18 3.14
CA ALA A 36 -11.53 11.93 3.29
C ALA A 36 -12.42 11.62 2.09
N GLY A 37 -12.88 12.66 1.36
CA GLY A 37 -13.71 12.47 0.18
C GLY A 37 -12.96 12.24 -1.12
N LEU A 38 -11.63 12.24 -1.08
CA LEU A 38 -10.82 12.04 -2.28
C LEU A 38 -10.71 10.55 -2.62
N ASP A 39 -10.59 10.24 -3.91
CA ASP A 39 -10.51 8.86 -4.37
C ASP A 39 -9.18 8.21 -3.99
N ALA A 40 -9.25 6.97 -3.55
CA ALA A 40 -8.09 6.16 -3.24
C ALA A 40 -7.46 5.63 -4.54
N ASP A 41 -6.15 5.79 -4.70
CA ASP A 41 -5.45 5.25 -5.87
C ASP A 41 -4.78 3.92 -5.50
N HIS A 42 -3.77 3.97 -4.65
CA HIS A 42 -3.13 2.74 -4.18
C HIS A 42 -2.51 2.94 -2.80
N ILE A 43 -2.23 1.81 -2.14
CA ILE A 43 -1.52 1.76 -0.88
C ILE A 43 -0.20 1.01 -1.09
N SER A 44 0.87 1.50 -0.50
CA SER A 44 2.21 0.98 -0.75
C SER A 44 2.82 0.33 0.48
N LEU A 45 3.52 -0.77 0.24
CA LEU A 45 4.30 -1.49 1.24
C LEU A 45 5.77 -1.12 1.15
N ARG A 46 6.50 -1.42 2.22
CA ARG A 46 7.95 -1.32 2.25
C ARG A 46 8.53 -2.53 2.96
N CYS A 47 9.55 -3.14 2.38
CA CYS A 47 10.24 -4.26 2.99
C CYS A 47 11.75 -4.03 2.98
N HIS A 48 12.46 -4.77 3.86
CA HIS A 48 13.90 -4.64 4.01
C HIS A 48 14.67 -5.76 3.32
N GLN A 49 14.00 -6.86 2.97
CA GLN A 49 14.65 -8.03 2.39
C GLN A 49 13.88 -8.55 1.19
N ASN A 50 14.62 -9.10 0.23
CA ASN A 50 14.00 -9.72 -0.94
C ASN A 50 13.10 -10.89 -0.57
N THR A 51 13.47 -11.66 0.46
CA THR A 51 12.67 -12.80 0.94
C THR A 51 11.30 -12.34 1.46
N THR A 52 11.25 -11.19 2.11
CA THR A 52 10.00 -10.60 2.58
C THR A 52 9.12 -10.20 1.39
N ALA A 53 9.70 -9.54 0.39
CA ALA A 53 8.98 -9.15 -0.82
C ALA A 53 8.41 -10.37 -1.55
N GLU A 54 9.20 -11.43 -1.66
CA GLU A 54 8.76 -12.67 -2.32
C GLU A 54 7.62 -13.34 -1.56
N ARG A 55 7.68 -13.34 -0.23
CA ARG A 55 6.63 -13.91 0.62
C ARG A 55 5.35 -13.11 0.47
N TRP A 56 5.42 -11.79 0.51
CA TRP A 56 4.25 -10.94 0.32
C TRP A 56 3.67 -11.10 -1.08
N ARG A 57 4.53 -11.22 -2.11
CA ARG A 57 4.05 -11.46 -3.47
C ARG A 57 3.23 -12.74 -3.55
N ARG A 58 3.73 -13.82 -2.97
CA ARG A 58 3.01 -15.10 -2.97
C ARG A 58 1.66 -14.97 -2.25
N GLY A 59 1.64 -14.21 -1.16
CA GLY A 59 0.40 -13.96 -0.42
C GLY A 59 -0.60 -13.14 -1.23
N LEU A 60 -0.13 -12.07 -1.85
CA LEU A 60 -1.00 -11.20 -2.66
C LEU A 60 -1.55 -11.92 -3.88
N GLU A 61 -0.79 -12.84 -4.46
CA GLU A 61 -1.26 -13.66 -5.57
C GLU A 61 -2.43 -14.57 -5.19
N GLN A 62 -2.57 -14.90 -3.91
CA GLN A 62 -3.67 -15.73 -3.42
C GLN A 62 -4.98 -14.96 -3.24
N CYS A 63 -4.92 -13.65 -3.17
CA CYS A 63 -6.10 -12.82 -2.88
C CYS A 63 -6.29 -11.68 -3.87
N GLY A 64 -5.53 -11.66 -4.96
CA GLY A 64 -5.62 -10.62 -5.97
C GLY A 64 -4.98 -11.02 -7.28
N THR A 65 -4.93 -10.06 -8.20
CA THR A 65 -4.40 -10.24 -9.55
C THR A 65 -3.22 -9.30 -9.75
N LEU A 66 -2.12 -9.83 -10.29
CA LEU A 66 -0.98 -8.99 -10.66
C LEU A 66 -1.35 -8.13 -11.86
N LEU A 67 -1.32 -6.82 -11.69
CA LEU A 67 -1.62 -5.86 -12.76
C LEU A 67 -0.38 -5.51 -13.56
N SER A 68 0.76 -5.35 -12.89
CA SER A 68 2.00 -4.98 -13.56
C SER A 68 3.20 -5.35 -12.70
N GLU A 69 4.32 -5.55 -13.39
CA GLU A 69 5.62 -5.75 -12.76
C GLU A 69 6.63 -4.97 -13.57
N ASN A 70 7.23 -3.94 -12.98
CA ASN A 70 8.17 -3.07 -13.66
C ASN A 70 9.48 -2.99 -12.90
N MET A 71 10.58 -2.89 -13.66
CA MET A 71 11.89 -2.62 -13.07
C MET A 71 12.10 -1.12 -12.98
N ILE A 72 12.29 -0.60 -11.76
CA ILE A 72 12.52 0.81 -11.52
C ILE A 72 13.75 0.95 -10.64
N ASN A 73 14.78 1.65 -11.14
CA ASN A 73 16.05 1.84 -10.43
C ASN A 73 16.66 0.51 -9.97
N GLY A 74 16.58 -0.51 -10.84
CA GLY A 74 17.19 -1.80 -10.60
C GLY A 74 16.45 -2.73 -9.68
N ARG A 75 15.19 -2.40 -9.30
CA ARG A 75 14.38 -3.26 -8.45
C ARG A 75 12.98 -3.47 -9.03
N PRO A 76 12.38 -4.65 -8.83
CA PRO A 76 11.00 -4.87 -9.25
C PRO A 76 10.02 -4.07 -8.40
N ILE A 77 8.95 -3.57 -9.03
CA ILE A 77 7.80 -3.00 -8.35
C ILE A 77 6.56 -3.63 -8.95
N CYS A 78 5.77 -4.31 -8.11
CA CYS A 78 4.55 -5.00 -8.53
C CYS A 78 3.32 -4.26 -8.06
N LEU A 79 2.29 -4.23 -8.91
CA LEU A 79 0.96 -3.74 -8.53
C LEU A 79 -0.01 -4.90 -8.55
N PHE A 80 -0.77 -5.05 -7.47
CA PHE A 80 -1.80 -6.07 -7.33
C PHE A 80 -3.16 -5.43 -7.15
N LYS A 81 -4.18 -6.00 -7.79
CA LYS A 81 -5.57 -5.63 -7.53
C LYS A 81 -6.18 -6.72 -6.67
N LEU A 82 -6.56 -6.37 -5.44
CA LEU A 82 -7.13 -7.32 -4.49
C LEU A 82 -8.63 -7.47 -4.69
N THR A 83 -9.13 -8.66 -4.41
CA THR A 83 -10.58 -8.94 -4.43
C THR A 83 -11.29 -8.15 -3.34
N GLU A 84 -10.73 -8.16 -2.12
CA GLU A 84 -11.25 -7.40 -0.99
C GLU A 84 -10.29 -6.24 -0.70
N PRO A 85 -10.82 -5.03 -0.44
CA PRO A 85 -9.96 -3.86 -0.29
C PRO A 85 -9.21 -3.84 1.04
N VAL A 86 -8.11 -3.09 1.04
CA VAL A 86 -7.43 -2.70 2.28
C VAL A 86 -8.11 -1.43 2.78
N CYS A 87 -8.73 -1.50 3.96
CA CYS A 87 -9.46 -0.37 4.53
C CYS A 87 -8.57 0.36 5.53
N VAL A 88 -8.27 1.62 5.23
CA VAL A 88 -7.38 2.46 6.03
C VAL A 88 -8.02 3.82 6.20
N ALA A 89 -8.21 4.24 7.47
CA ALA A 89 -8.87 5.50 7.78
C ALA A 89 -10.22 5.57 7.06
N HIS A 90 -10.40 6.52 6.13
CA HIS A 90 -11.65 6.70 5.40
C HIS A 90 -11.63 6.09 4.01
N TRP A 91 -10.53 5.41 3.64
CA TRP A 91 -10.34 4.93 2.27
C TRP A 91 -10.36 3.41 2.18
N ARG A 92 -10.68 2.94 0.96
CA ARG A 92 -10.62 1.54 0.57
C ARG A 92 -9.70 1.42 -0.63
N PHE A 93 -8.61 0.66 -0.47
CA PHE A 93 -7.63 0.48 -1.53
C PHE A 93 -7.71 -0.92 -2.09
N HIS A 94 -8.07 -1.05 -3.37
CA HIS A 94 -7.99 -2.32 -4.08
C HIS A 94 -6.59 -2.57 -4.65
N ILE A 95 -5.82 -1.50 -4.88
CA ILE A 95 -4.50 -1.60 -5.50
C ILE A 95 -3.43 -1.52 -4.41
N VAL A 96 -2.58 -2.55 -4.37
CA VAL A 96 -1.44 -2.61 -3.47
C VAL A 96 -0.16 -2.59 -4.28
N GLU A 97 0.74 -1.68 -3.93
CA GLU A 97 2.07 -1.59 -4.55
C GLU A 97 3.08 -2.31 -3.67
N LEU A 98 3.83 -3.21 -4.28
CA LEU A 98 4.89 -3.97 -3.60
C LEU A 98 6.22 -3.74 -4.30
N PRO A 99 7.06 -2.83 -3.77
CA PRO A 99 8.41 -2.65 -4.27
C PRO A 99 9.37 -3.59 -3.54
N TRP A 100 10.33 -4.16 -4.28
CA TRP A 100 11.46 -4.86 -3.67
C TRP A 100 12.38 -3.84 -3.00
N PRO A 101 13.18 -4.23 -2.00
CA PRO A 101 14.03 -3.26 -1.30
C PRO A 101 15.11 -2.70 -2.20
N GLY A 102 15.39 -1.39 -2.03
CA GLY A 102 16.52 -0.73 -2.65
C GLY A 102 17.71 -0.70 -1.69
N GLU A 103 18.67 0.16 -1.97
CA GLU A 103 19.87 0.31 -1.12
C GLU A 103 19.55 1.04 0.18
N LYS A 104 18.60 1.96 0.12
CA LYS A 104 18.22 2.77 1.28
C LYS A 104 17.46 1.94 2.30
N ARG A 105 17.82 2.10 3.57
CA ARG A 105 17.13 1.43 4.67
C ARG A 105 16.22 2.40 5.38
N TYR A 106 15.07 1.87 5.81
CA TYR A 106 14.05 2.63 6.51
C TYR A 106 13.79 1.97 7.87
N PRO A 107 13.34 2.73 8.88
CA PRO A 107 13.18 2.17 10.21
C PRO A 107 12.04 1.19 10.34
N HIS A 108 11.05 1.24 9.43
CA HIS A 108 9.87 0.40 9.54
C HIS A 108 9.63 -0.42 8.28
N GLU A 109 9.17 -1.66 8.48
CA GLU A 109 8.75 -2.57 7.41
C GLU A 109 7.25 -2.81 7.54
N GLY A 110 6.51 -2.73 6.43
CA GLY A 110 5.06 -2.87 6.42
C GLY A 110 4.40 -1.81 5.55
N TRP A 111 3.23 -1.32 5.99
CA TRP A 111 2.52 -0.27 5.27
C TRP A 111 3.27 1.05 5.39
N GLU A 112 3.44 1.74 4.27
CA GLU A 112 4.29 2.93 4.23
C GLU A 112 3.57 4.20 3.85
N HIS A 113 2.82 4.18 2.73
CA HIS A 113 2.13 5.39 2.29
C HIS A 113 0.91 5.04 1.45
N ILE A 114 0.05 6.03 1.27
CA ILE A 114 -1.08 5.94 0.35
C ILE A 114 -0.90 6.98 -0.75
N GLU A 115 -1.58 6.76 -1.86
CA GLU A 115 -1.70 7.74 -2.92
C GLU A 115 -3.17 7.97 -3.21
N ILE A 116 -3.58 9.24 -3.17
CA ILE A 116 -4.96 9.67 -3.39
C ILE A 116 -5.02 10.59 -4.60
N VAL A 117 -6.19 10.65 -5.24
CA VAL A 117 -6.39 11.47 -6.43
C VAL A 117 -6.93 12.83 -6.00
N LEU A 118 -6.21 13.90 -6.36
CA LEU A 118 -6.65 15.26 -6.08
C LEU A 118 -7.59 15.72 -7.20
N PRO A 119 -8.64 16.51 -6.86
CA PRO A 119 -9.50 17.08 -7.89
C PRO A 119 -8.77 18.19 -8.66
N GLY A 120 -9.09 18.35 -9.94
CA GLY A 120 -8.58 19.45 -10.76
C GLY A 120 -7.51 19.03 -11.74
N ASP A 121 -6.32 19.67 -11.67
CA ASP A 121 -5.26 19.52 -12.66
C ASP A 121 -4.72 18.09 -12.75
N PRO A 122 -4.80 17.43 -13.92
CA PRO A 122 -4.29 16.07 -14.07
C PRO A 122 -2.77 15.93 -13.84
N GLU A 123 -2.01 17.02 -14.01
CA GLU A 123 -0.56 16.97 -13.83
C GLU A 123 -0.15 16.87 -12.37
N ILE A 124 -1.00 17.36 -11.47
CA ILE A 124 -0.76 17.32 -10.02
C ILE A 124 -1.87 16.60 -9.29
N GLY A 125 -2.60 15.73 -10.00
CA GLY A 125 -3.80 15.10 -9.50
C GLY A 125 -3.61 14.02 -8.43
N ARG A 126 -2.37 13.75 -8.00
CA ARG A 126 -2.09 12.71 -7.01
C ARG A 126 -1.27 13.24 -5.86
N ALA A 127 -1.51 12.70 -4.67
CA ALA A 127 -0.78 13.08 -3.47
C ALA A 127 -0.40 11.84 -2.66
N HIS A 128 0.82 11.85 -2.13
CA HIS A 128 1.31 10.84 -1.19
C HIS A 128 0.99 11.29 0.23
N VAL A 129 0.52 10.37 1.03
CA VAL A 129 0.24 10.62 2.43
C VAL A 129 0.84 9.52 3.30
#